data_386136e7d006d17950a3b3d840996dcf
#
_entry.id   386136e7d006d17950a3b3d840996dcf
#
_cell.length_a   1.000
_cell.length_b   1.000
_cell.length_c   1.000
_cell.angle_alpha   90.00
_cell.angle_beta   90.00
_cell.angle_gamma   90.00
#
_symmetry.space_group_name_H-M   'P 1'
#
loop_
_entity.id
_entity.type
_entity.pdbx_description
1 polymer ?
#
loop_
_entity_poly.entity_id
_entity_poly.type
_entity_poly.pdbx_seq_one_letter_code
_entity_poly.pdbx_strand_id
1 'polypeptide(L)'
;MHIYAASIKADDGRSVPIVTMGPIGILPEYQRQGYGKALLDYSLDRAAEMGFGAICFEGSIGFYGKSGFRYASEFGIRYHGLKEGEDASFFLCKELIPGYLTGISGEYATPGGYFVNEQECEEFDRSFPPKEKLKLPGQLW
;
A
#
# COMPACT_ATOMS: atom_id res chain seq x y z
N MET A 1 8.73 2.23 7.78
CA MET A 1 7.98 1.92 6.55
C MET A 1 8.69 0.81 5.80
N HIS A 2 7.95 -0.12 5.24
CA HIS A 2 8.47 -1.21 4.42
C HIS A 2 7.90 -1.10 3.02
N ILE A 3 8.73 -1.44 2.02
CA ILE A 3 8.33 -1.54 0.62
C ILE A 3 8.54 -2.98 0.17
N TYR A 4 7.53 -3.57 -0.46
CA TYR A 4 7.52 -4.96 -0.89
C TYR A 4 7.33 -5.04 -2.41
N ALA A 5 7.94 -6.05 -3.02
CA ALA A 5 7.69 -6.37 -4.41
C ALA A 5 6.23 -6.83 -4.61
N ALA A 6 5.61 -6.32 -5.65
CA ALA A 6 4.26 -6.65 -6.08
C ALA A 6 4.19 -6.62 -7.61
N SER A 7 3.07 -6.98 -8.17
CA SER A 7 2.84 -6.90 -9.61
C SER A 7 1.39 -6.58 -9.94
N ILE A 8 1.20 -5.96 -11.09
CA ILE A 8 -0.09 -5.84 -11.75
C ILE A 8 -0.17 -6.95 -12.79
N LYS A 9 -1.24 -7.74 -12.75
CA LYS A 9 -1.58 -8.68 -13.82
C LYS A 9 -2.31 -7.89 -14.91
N ALA A 10 -1.59 -7.54 -15.95
CA ALA A 10 -2.15 -6.77 -17.06
C ALA A 10 -3.16 -7.60 -17.86
N ASP A 11 -4.16 -6.93 -18.45
CA ASP A 11 -5.23 -7.57 -19.23
C ASP A 11 -4.70 -8.22 -20.51
N ASP A 12 -3.53 -7.82 -20.98
CA ASP A 12 -2.82 -8.42 -22.12
C ASP A 12 -1.95 -9.63 -21.73
N GLY A 13 -2.01 -10.06 -20.47
CA GLY A 13 -1.30 -11.23 -19.96
C GLY A 13 0.10 -10.95 -19.42
N ARG A 14 0.62 -9.73 -19.53
CA ARG A 14 1.91 -9.35 -18.92
C ARG A 14 1.80 -9.27 -17.39
N SER A 15 2.90 -9.55 -16.71
CA SER A 15 3.09 -9.20 -15.31
C SER A 15 3.95 -7.94 -15.22
N VAL A 16 3.37 -6.86 -14.74
CA VAL A 16 4.04 -5.56 -14.63
C VAL A 16 4.57 -5.41 -13.21
N PRO A 17 5.89 -5.40 -13.00
CA PRO A 17 6.46 -5.28 -11.67
C PRO A 17 6.20 -3.90 -11.08
N ILE A 18 5.72 -3.87 -9.87
CA ILE A 18 5.51 -2.67 -9.06
C ILE A 18 5.96 -2.94 -7.63
N VAL A 19 5.77 -1.97 -6.77
CA VAL A 19 5.89 -2.17 -5.32
C VAL A 19 4.57 -1.86 -4.62
N THR A 20 4.42 -2.41 -3.44
CA THR A 20 3.43 -2.00 -2.44
C THR A 20 4.15 -1.61 -1.16
N MET A 21 3.46 -0.95 -0.25
CA MET A 21 4.06 -0.57 1.03
C MET A 21 3.25 -1.10 2.21
N GLY A 22 3.99 -1.49 3.24
CA GLY A 22 3.43 -1.86 4.53
C GLY A 22 3.28 -0.65 5.46
N PRO A 23 3.03 -0.88 6.75
CA PRO A 23 2.69 0.19 7.67
C PRO A 23 3.76 1.28 7.72
N ILE A 24 3.29 2.53 7.75
CA ILE A 24 4.07 3.71 8.07
C ILE A 24 3.56 4.25 9.41
N GLY A 25 4.47 4.44 10.37
CA GLY A 25 4.12 4.93 11.70
C GLY A 25 5.08 6.00 12.17
N ILE A 26 4.55 6.97 12.89
CA ILE A 26 5.29 8.03 13.59
C ILE A 26 4.87 7.97 15.05
N LEU A 27 5.85 8.00 15.96
CA LEU A 27 5.58 8.02 17.39
C LEU A 27 4.62 9.17 17.75
N PRO A 28 3.68 8.97 18.67
CA PRO A 28 2.62 9.92 18.96
C PRO A 28 3.12 11.35 19.23
N GLU A 29 4.21 11.50 19.97
CA GLU A 29 4.83 12.79 20.32
C GLU A 29 5.40 13.56 19.11
N TYR A 30 5.65 12.88 17.99
CA TYR A 30 6.18 13.47 16.74
C TYR A 30 5.13 13.56 15.63
N GLN A 31 3.89 13.16 15.88
CA GLN A 31 2.83 13.24 14.89
C GLN A 31 2.43 14.70 14.61
N ARG A 32 1.80 14.93 13.46
CA ARG A 32 1.30 16.23 12.98
C ARG A 32 2.36 17.32 12.83
N GLN A 33 3.64 16.94 12.77
CA GLN A 33 4.79 17.84 12.56
C GLN A 33 5.42 17.66 11.16
N GLY A 34 4.77 16.93 10.25
CA GLY A 34 5.25 16.71 8.88
C GLY A 34 6.14 15.48 8.70
N TYR A 35 6.58 14.84 9.78
CA TYR A 35 7.50 13.69 9.68
C TYR A 35 6.94 12.52 8.87
N GLY A 36 5.63 12.25 8.96
CA GLY A 36 5.00 11.18 8.17
C GLY A 36 5.12 11.43 6.68
N LYS A 37 4.88 12.68 6.23
CA LYS A 37 5.07 13.07 4.83
C LYS A 37 6.52 12.99 4.41
N ALA A 38 7.44 13.53 5.22
CA ALA A 38 8.88 13.50 4.94
C ALA A 38 9.40 12.07 4.80
N LEU A 39 9.01 11.16 5.70
CA LEU A 39 9.37 9.75 5.62
C LEU A 39 8.80 9.09 4.36
N LEU A 40 7.54 9.38 4.02
CA LEU A 40 6.90 8.85 2.83
C LEU A 40 7.64 9.33 1.57
N ASP A 41 7.80 10.64 1.39
CA ASP A 41 8.43 11.22 0.21
C ASP A 41 9.86 10.68 0.02
N TYR A 42 10.68 10.68 1.08
CA TYR A 42 12.02 10.10 1.04
C TYR A 42 12.02 8.63 0.59
N SER A 43 11.08 7.83 1.10
CA SER A 43 11.00 6.42 0.76
C SER A 43 10.58 6.20 -0.70
N LEU A 44 9.70 7.07 -1.23
CA LEU A 44 9.28 7.02 -2.64
C LEU A 44 10.43 7.41 -3.56
N ASP A 45 11.20 8.44 -3.22
CA ASP A 45 12.38 8.86 -3.98
C ASP A 45 13.42 7.73 -4.02
N ARG A 46 13.67 7.07 -2.89
CA ARG A 46 14.58 5.92 -2.83
C ARG A 46 14.08 4.74 -3.67
N ALA A 47 12.77 4.47 -3.67
CA ALA A 47 12.19 3.44 -4.52
C ALA A 47 12.37 3.75 -6.01
N ALA A 48 12.17 5.01 -6.41
CA ALA A 48 12.41 5.47 -7.78
C ALA A 48 13.89 5.31 -8.19
N GLU A 49 14.83 5.71 -7.33
CA GLU A 49 16.27 5.55 -7.55
C GLU A 49 16.70 4.08 -7.68
N MET A 50 15.98 3.17 -7.00
CA MET A 50 16.19 1.73 -7.13
C MET A 50 15.57 1.14 -8.40
N GLY A 51 14.89 1.95 -9.23
CA GLY A 51 14.31 1.55 -10.51
C GLY A 51 12.89 1.02 -10.44
N PHE A 52 12.19 1.16 -9.30
CA PHE A 52 10.79 0.79 -9.22
C PHE A 52 9.91 1.81 -9.96
N GLY A 53 9.06 1.33 -10.89
CA GLY A 53 8.30 2.19 -11.78
C GLY A 53 7.01 2.75 -11.20
N ALA A 54 6.34 2.01 -10.33
CA ALA A 54 5.08 2.42 -9.71
C ALA A 54 4.87 1.74 -8.36
N ILE A 55 3.98 2.33 -7.57
CA ILE A 55 3.55 1.80 -6.27
C ILE A 55 2.03 1.82 -6.18
N CYS A 56 1.43 0.71 -5.74
CA CYS A 56 0.02 0.59 -5.43
C CYS A 56 -0.18 0.04 -4.02
N PHE A 57 -1.16 0.53 -3.29
CA PHE A 57 -1.48 0.06 -1.94
C PHE A 57 -2.84 0.59 -1.46
N GLU A 58 -3.27 0.12 -0.31
CA GLU A 58 -4.50 0.54 0.36
C GLU A 58 -4.23 1.71 1.31
N GLY A 59 -4.96 2.82 1.15
CA GLY A 59 -4.76 4.00 1.97
C GLY A 59 -5.79 5.10 1.76
N SER A 60 -5.67 6.17 2.54
CA SER A 60 -6.55 7.34 2.44
C SER A 60 -5.95 8.42 1.55
N ILE A 61 -6.67 8.82 0.52
CA ILE A 61 -6.26 9.91 -0.39
C ILE A 61 -6.03 11.23 0.36
N GLY A 62 -6.73 11.46 1.47
CA GLY A 62 -6.58 12.67 2.29
C GLY A 62 -5.17 12.87 2.85
N PHE A 63 -4.45 11.78 3.11
CA PHE A 63 -3.05 11.83 3.53
C PHE A 63 -2.11 11.66 2.33
N TYR A 64 -2.27 10.59 1.56
CA TYR A 64 -1.32 10.20 0.52
C TYR A 64 -1.40 11.06 -0.74
N GLY A 65 -2.54 11.69 -1.04
CA GLY A 65 -2.68 12.62 -2.16
C GLY A 65 -1.70 13.80 -2.11
N LYS A 66 -1.28 14.23 -0.91
CA LYS A 66 -0.26 15.27 -0.72
C LYS A 66 1.15 14.86 -1.17
N SER A 67 1.38 13.57 -1.36
CA SER A 67 2.62 12.99 -1.92
C SER A 67 2.44 12.50 -3.36
N GLY A 68 1.36 12.94 -4.03
CA GLY A 68 1.12 12.68 -5.46
C GLY A 68 0.46 11.34 -5.77
N PHE A 69 -0.12 10.68 -4.78
CA PHE A 69 -0.97 9.52 -5.03
C PHE A 69 -2.33 9.93 -5.59
N ARG A 70 -2.87 9.08 -6.42
CA ARG A 70 -4.20 9.19 -7.04
C ARG A 70 -4.94 7.86 -6.88
N TYR A 71 -6.22 7.83 -7.20
CA TYR A 71 -6.95 6.57 -7.24
C TYR A 71 -6.39 5.67 -8.32
N ALA A 72 -6.19 4.39 -8.01
CA ALA A 72 -5.61 3.43 -8.95
C ALA A 72 -6.46 3.25 -10.22
N SER A 73 -7.77 3.47 -10.10
CA SER A 73 -8.69 3.47 -11.25
C SER A 73 -8.35 4.51 -12.32
N GLU A 74 -7.72 5.64 -11.95
CA GLU A 74 -7.28 6.66 -12.91
C GLU A 74 -6.12 6.18 -13.79
N PHE A 75 -5.42 5.11 -13.36
CA PHE A 75 -4.37 4.45 -14.14
C PHE A 75 -4.88 3.16 -14.83
N GLY A 76 -6.19 2.87 -14.76
CA GLY A 76 -6.74 1.64 -15.30
C GLY A 76 -6.45 0.38 -14.47
N ILE A 77 -6.06 0.55 -13.20
CA ILE A 77 -5.71 -0.56 -12.31
C ILE A 77 -6.87 -0.84 -11.36
N ARG A 78 -7.32 -2.10 -11.36
CA ARG A 78 -8.40 -2.61 -10.51
C ARG A 78 -7.83 -3.37 -9.32
N TYR A 79 -8.58 -3.37 -8.21
CA TYR A 79 -8.25 -4.18 -7.04
C TYR A 79 -8.90 -5.56 -7.16
N HIS A 80 -8.12 -6.61 -6.93
CA HIS A 80 -8.59 -7.99 -7.02
C HIS A 80 -9.76 -8.26 -6.08
N GLY A 81 -10.77 -8.93 -6.60
CA GLY A 81 -11.95 -9.33 -5.86
C GLY A 81 -13.04 -8.25 -5.73
N LEU A 82 -12.79 -7.01 -6.13
CA LEU A 82 -13.86 -6.00 -6.22
C LEU A 82 -14.69 -6.20 -7.49
N LYS A 83 -16.01 -6.10 -7.33
CA LYS A 83 -16.94 -6.13 -8.45
C LYS A 83 -17.02 -4.73 -9.09
N GLU A 84 -17.45 -4.70 -10.35
CA GLU A 84 -17.70 -3.45 -11.04
C GLU A 84 -18.74 -2.60 -10.28
N GLY A 85 -18.39 -1.33 -10.02
CA GLY A 85 -19.22 -0.38 -9.28
C GLY A 85 -19.03 -0.40 -7.76
N GLU A 86 -18.25 -1.31 -7.19
CA GLU A 86 -17.88 -1.26 -5.77
C GLU A 86 -16.87 -0.13 -5.50
N ASP A 87 -16.92 0.42 -4.29
CA ASP A 87 -16.05 1.52 -3.87
C ASP A 87 -14.59 1.05 -3.76
N ALA A 88 -13.74 1.58 -4.62
CA ALA A 88 -12.29 1.38 -4.64
C ALA A 88 -11.50 2.60 -4.17
N SER A 89 -12.13 3.57 -3.48
CA SER A 89 -11.50 4.82 -3.03
C SER A 89 -10.35 4.63 -2.04
N PHE A 90 -10.25 3.44 -1.45
CA PHE A 90 -9.13 3.05 -0.60
C PHE A 90 -7.88 2.62 -1.40
N PHE A 91 -8.01 2.31 -2.68
CA PHE A 91 -6.93 1.77 -3.50
C PHE A 91 -6.24 2.87 -4.29
N LEU A 92 -4.99 3.12 -3.94
CA LEU A 92 -4.19 4.24 -4.43
C LEU A 92 -3.00 3.76 -5.25
N CYS A 93 -2.62 4.58 -6.21
CA CYS A 93 -1.47 4.35 -7.08
C CYS A 93 -0.67 5.64 -7.30
N LYS A 94 0.64 5.49 -7.51
CA LYS A 94 1.53 6.55 -7.97
C LYS A 94 2.58 5.96 -8.91
N GLU A 95 2.79 6.61 -10.06
CA GLU A 95 3.99 6.38 -10.85
C GLU A 95 5.19 6.99 -10.14
N LEU A 96 6.24 6.20 -9.96
CA LEU A 96 7.54 6.64 -9.45
C LEU A 96 8.45 7.06 -10.62
N ILE A 97 8.27 6.41 -11.77
CA ILE A 97 8.87 6.78 -13.05
C ILE A 97 7.74 7.26 -13.96
N PRO A 98 7.74 8.52 -14.40
CA PRO A 98 6.68 9.06 -15.25
C PRO A 98 6.41 8.20 -16.49
N GLY A 99 5.13 7.90 -16.74
CA GLY A 99 4.71 7.10 -17.89
C GLY A 99 4.88 5.59 -17.74
N TYR A 100 5.31 5.10 -16.59
CA TYR A 100 5.53 3.66 -16.38
C TYR A 100 4.28 2.80 -16.59
N LEU A 101 3.12 3.33 -16.24
CA LEU A 101 1.83 2.64 -16.39
C LEU A 101 1.10 3.02 -17.70
N THR A 102 1.72 3.76 -18.59
CA THR A 102 1.10 4.17 -19.86
C THR A 102 0.73 2.94 -20.69
N GLY A 103 -0.55 2.82 -21.05
CA GLY A 103 -1.08 1.69 -21.81
C GLY A 103 -1.19 0.39 -21.01
N ILE A 104 -1.04 0.44 -19.70
CA ILE A 104 -1.29 -0.69 -18.81
C ILE A 104 -2.71 -0.58 -18.26
N SER A 105 -3.46 -1.65 -18.41
CA SER A 105 -4.72 -1.89 -17.71
C SER A 105 -4.64 -3.27 -17.09
N GLY A 106 -5.11 -3.45 -15.86
CA GLY A 106 -4.94 -4.73 -15.20
C GLY A 106 -5.46 -4.78 -13.77
N GLU A 107 -5.10 -5.84 -13.10
CA GLU A 107 -5.55 -6.14 -11.73
C GLU A 107 -4.35 -6.25 -10.79
N TYR A 108 -4.48 -5.61 -9.64
CA TYR A 108 -3.57 -5.74 -8.50
C TYR A 108 -4.20 -6.63 -7.45
N ALA A 109 -3.42 -7.55 -6.90
CA ALA A 109 -3.78 -8.31 -5.70
C ALA A 109 -2.75 -8.06 -4.61
N THR A 110 -3.23 -7.94 -3.38
CA THR A 110 -2.35 -7.85 -2.21
C THR A 110 -1.44 -9.07 -2.16
N PRO A 111 -0.10 -8.89 -2.05
CA PRO A 111 0.83 -10.00 -2.01
C PRO A 111 0.52 -11.01 -0.90
N GLY A 112 0.66 -12.30 -1.18
CA GLY A 112 0.32 -13.39 -0.26
C GLY A 112 1.00 -13.31 1.11
N GLY A 113 2.17 -12.68 1.20
CA GLY A 113 2.87 -12.44 2.47
C GLY A 113 2.15 -11.51 3.46
N TYR A 114 1.08 -10.83 3.04
CA TYR A 114 0.22 -10.06 3.95
C TYR A 114 -0.87 -10.92 4.63
N PHE A 115 -1.10 -12.12 4.11
CA PHE A 115 -2.08 -13.04 4.70
C PHE A 115 -1.34 -13.99 5.65
N VAL A 116 -1.79 -14.00 6.89
CA VAL A 116 -1.22 -14.82 7.96
C VAL A 116 -2.20 -15.89 8.40
N ASN A 117 -1.67 -17.01 8.86
CA ASN A 117 -2.46 -18.01 9.53
C ASN A 117 -2.71 -17.55 10.97
N GLU A 118 -3.98 -17.31 11.33
CA GLU A 118 -4.33 -16.80 12.66
C GLU A 118 -3.86 -17.73 13.79
N GLN A 119 -3.95 -19.04 13.60
CA GLN A 119 -3.53 -20.01 14.60
C GLN A 119 -2.01 -19.94 14.83
N GLU A 120 -1.22 -19.87 13.76
CA GLU A 120 0.23 -19.72 13.85
C GLU A 120 0.63 -18.40 14.53
N CYS A 121 -0.11 -17.31 14.24
CA CYS A 121 0.09 -16.03 14.89
C CYS A 121 -0.22 -16.11 16.39
N GLU A 122 -1.32 -16.74 16.79
CA GLU A 122 -1.67 -16.92 18.19
C GLU A 122 -0.66 -17.80 18.94
N GLU A 123 -0.16 -18.85 18.31
CA GLU A 123 0.90 -19.69 18.88
C GLU A 123 2.19 -18.91 19.08
N PHE A 124 2.56 -18.10 18.10
CA PHE A 124 3.73 -17.22 18.20
C PHE A 124 3.57 -16.17 19.30
N ASP A 125 2.40 -15.53 19.38
CA ASP A 125 2.10 -14.49 20.39
C ASP A 125 2.16 -15.02 21.82
N ARG A 126 1.86 -16.31 22.05
CA ARG A 126 2.00 -16.95 23.39
C ARG A 126 3.43 -16.92 23.93
N SER A 127 4.43 -16.73 23.07
CA SER A 127 5.85 -16.60 23.49
C SER A 127 6.17 -15.24 24.07
N PHE A 128 5.25 -14.26 23.99
CA PHE A 128 5.40 -12.90 24.50
C PHE A 128 4.52 -12.63 25.72
N PRO A 129 4.86 -11.63 26.54
CA PRO A 129 3.98 -11.21 27.64
C PRO A 129 2.58 -10.86 27.11
N PRO A 130 1.50 -11.33 27.76
CA PRO A 130 0.14 -11.08 27.31
C PRO A 130 -0.16 -9.58 27.27
N LYS A 131 -0.82 -9.14 26.20
CA LYS A 131 -1.29 -7.77 26.03
C LYS A 131 -2.80 -7.77 25.86
N GLU A 132 -3.45 -6.77 26.45
CA GLU A 132 -4.88 -6.55 26.24
C GLU A 132 -5.13 -5.98 24.86
N LYS A 133 -6.05 -6.61 24.10
CA LYS A 133 -6.51 -6.11 22.81
C LYS A 133 -7.51 -4.98 23.05
N LEU A 134 -7.09 -3.74 22.88
CA LEU A 134 -7.93 -2.56 23.02
C LEU A 134 -8.52 -2.16 21.66
N LYS A 135 -9.76 -1.66 21.70
CA LYS A 135 -10.35 -0.92 20.58
C LYS A 135 -10.25 0.57 20.89
N LEU A 136 -9.37 1.27 20.22
CA LEU A 136 -9.15 2.69 20.42
C LEU A 136 -9.84 3.51 19.32
N PRO A 137 -10.27 4.76 19.61
CA PRO A 137 -10.79 5.66 18.59
C PRO A 137 -9.78 5.82 17.43
N GLY A 138 -10.25 5.65 16.21
CA GLY A 138 -9.42 5.78 15.01
C GLY A 138 -8.78 4.48 14.51
N GLN A 139 -9.01 3.36 15.18
CA GLN A 139 -8.69 2.05 14.59
C GLN A 139 -9.67 1.73 13.44
N LEU A 140 -9.15 1.16 12.35
CA LEU A 140 -9.94 0.85 11.16
C LEU A 140 -10.75 -0.44 11.29
N TRP A 141 -10.46 -1.30 12.29
CA TRP A 141 -11.11 -2.59 12.59
C TRP A 141 -11.00 -2.96 14.08
#